data_0dca56334517f3fd0601919954d9db15
#
_entry.id   0dca56334517f3fd0601919954d9db15
#
_cell.length_a   1.000
_cell.length_b   1.000
_cell.length_c   1.000
_cell.angle_alpha   90.00
_cell.angle_beta   90.00
_cell.angle_gamma   90.00
#
_symmetry.space_group_name_H-M   'P 1'
#
loop_
_entity.id
_entity.type
_entity.pdbx_description
1 polymer ?
#
loop_
_entity_poly.entity_id
_entity_poly.type
_entity_poly.pdbx_seq_one_letter_code
_entity_poly.pdbx_strand_id
1 'polypeptide(L)'
;MSEVVDVKGYVGNFDVRILKKARYVDEKECTACGDCANACPVIRPDEFNLGLSSRRAIYSPFPQAVPSAYLINVNECLGHNPVVCAKCKDACDKGCIDFHMSDEEIVENVGTIVVATGLEVYDPTEMDEYAYSRFENVLTSVEFERLINAGGPTKGELVRPTDRKPPESVGFIQCVGSRSARKGGSYCSNTCCMNTVKSTLMLKEHYPDMEIKVFYIDIRAFGKGFEDLYTRSRRLGVKYIRGLPGTVEEDDNKGLRVAVENTTTGSLEMHNLDMLVLALGMKPAAKTHKLQEMLGLQLTPDGFFLEAHPKLQPVDAATRGVFYAGCAEGPKDIKESVTQASAAAARVIRIMHKGEITTEPITSMVIEEKCKTCGKCAEVCPYNAITVDVKRKIPASVNTAACAGCGTCAAECKFDAIIMNHFTDEQILSQSHALLETEPHEKILVFACNWCSYAGADYAGVSRLQYPPNARLIRTMCSGRVDEKFIWDGFRMGAPVILVSGCHIGDCHYIDANHWTEKRVKKVHKKMAQLGIRPERLQLEWISAAEGVRFAEVMTRMESLKNDVTPDEIDETVRVLTTE
;
A
#
# COMPACT_ATOMS: atom_id res chain seq x y z
N MET A 1 -3.48 18.25 15.65
CA MET A 1 -3.37 16.84 16.10
C MET A 1 -4.70 16.15 15.84
N SER A 2 -4.86 15.57 14.63
CA SER A 2 -6.14 14.95 14.25
C SER A 2 -5.90 13.59 13.62
N GLU A 3 -6.88 12.71 13.74
CA GLU A 3 -6.84 11.36 13.19
C GLU A 3 -8.18 11.03 12.52
N VAL A 4 -8.14 10.54 11.29
CA VAL A 4 -9.34 9.98 10.65
C VAL A 4 -9.65 8.64 11.32
N VAL A 5 -10.86 8.52 11.86
CA VAL A 5 -11.29 7.33 12.62
C VAL A 5 -12.31 6.49 11.87
N ASP A 6 -13.06 7.08 10.93
CA ASP A 6 -14.04 6.37 10.10
C ASP A 6 -14.32 7.16 8.82
N VAL A 7 -14.63 6.47 7.72
CA VAL A 7 -15.08 7.05 6.46
C VAL A 7 -16.25 6.23 5.94
N LYS A 8 -17.34 6.91 5.59
CA LYS A 8 -18.51 6.29 4.98
C LYS A 8 -18.93 7.07 3.74
N GLY A 9 -19.70 6.43 2.88
CA GLY A 9 -20.21 7.09 1.70
C GLY A 9 -19.50 6.68 0.42
N TYR A 10 -19.47 7.59 -0.55
CA TYR A 10 -19.01 7.34 -1.93
C TYR A 10 -18.55 8.64 -2.58
N VAL A 11 -17.94 8.54 -3.75
CA VAL A 11 -17.49 9.71 -4.52
C VAL A 11 -18.58 10.76 -4.65
N GLY A 12 -18.27 11.99 -4.28
CA GLY A 12 -19.19 13.11 -4.19
C GLY A 12 -19.90 13.27 -2.84
N ASN A 13 -19.84 12.26 -1.95
CA ASN A 13 -20.54 12.27 -0.66
C ASN A 13 -19.86 11.33 0.35
N PHE A 14 -18.64 11.65 0.74
CA PHE A 14 -17.96 10.95 1.83
C PHE A 14 -18.17 11.69 3.16
N ASP A 15 -18.64 10.99 4.18
CA ASP A 15 -18.65 11.46 5.56
C ASP A 15 -17.39 10.97 6.25
N VAL A 16 -16.48 11.89 6.55
CA VAL A 16 -15.19 11.62 7.19
C VAL A 16 -15.27 12.01 8.65
N ARG A 17 -15.17 11.02 9.54
CA ARG A 17 -15.14 11.24 10.99
C ARG A 17 -13.70 11.42 11.45
N ILE A 18 -13.44 12.55 12.09
CA ILE A 18 -12.12 12.99 12.50
C ILE A 18 -12.12 13.18 14.02
N LEU A 19 -11.17 12.52 14.70
CA LEU A 19 -10.87 12.76 16.11
C LEU A 19 -9.82 13.87 16.20
N LYS A 20 -10.22 15.05 16.67
CA LYS A 20 -9.32 16.16 17.01
C LYS A 20 -8.88 16.00 18.47
N LYS A 21 -7.60 15.67 18.66
CA LYS A 21 -7.04 15.46 20.01
C LYS A 21 -6.83 16.77 20.74
N ALA A 22 -7.13 16.78 22.03
CA ALA A 22 -6.91 17.92 22.89
C ALA A 22 -5.44 18.34 22.90
N ARG A 23 -5.18 19.61 22.72
CA ARG A 23 -3.83 20.21 22.80
C ARG A 23 -3.51 20.71 24.20
N TYR A 24 -4.55 20.96 25.03
CA TYR A 24 -4.48 21.59 26.34
C TYR A 24 -3.91 23.00 26.29
N VAL A 25 -3.81 23.59 25.11
CA VAL A 25 -3.42 24.97 24.84
C VAL A 25 -4.36 25.53 23.77
N ASP A 26 -4.99 26.66 24.02
CA ASP A 26 -5.81 27.33 23.02
C ASP A 26 -4.94 27.86 21.89
N GLU A 27 -5.13 27.30 20.70
CA GLU A 27 -4.31 27.61 19.53
C GLU A 27 -4.55 28.99 18.95
N LYS A 28 -5.69 29.64 19.29
CA LYS A 28 -6.01 30.99 18.83
C LYS A 28 -5.39 32.06 19.72
N GLU A 29 -5.29 31.80 21.02
CA GLU A 29 -4.75 32.73 22.01
C GLU A 29 -3.24 32.55 22.23
N CYS A 30 -2.67 31.39 21.88
CA CYS A 30 -1.26 31.08 22.08
C CYS A 30 -0.37 31.86 21.10
N THR A 31 0.55 32.66 21.62
CA THR A 31 1.54 33.45 20.84
C THR A 31 2.86 32.72 20.60
N ALA A 32 3.01 31.49 21.05
CA ALA A 32 4.22 30.68 20.96
C ALA A 32 5.47 31.34 21.62
N CYS A 33 5.30 32.16 22.69
CA CYS A 33 6.39 32.86 23.37
C CYS A 33 7.42 31.93 24.04
N GLY A 34 7.03 30.74 24.47
CA GLY A 34 7.94 29.75 25.08
C GLY A 34 7.99 29.74 26.60
N ASP A 35 7.38 30.70 27.30
CA ASP A 35 7.46 30.83 28.76
C ASP A 35 6.92 29.61 29.49
N CYS A 36 5.85 29.04 29.00
CA CYS A 36 5.29 27.79 29.53
C CYS A 36 6.27 26.61 29.43
N ALA A 37 7.04 26.50 28.33
CA ALA A 37 8.07 25.47 28.20
C ALA A 37 9.26 25.73 29.13
N ASN A 38 9.69 26.97 29.27
CA ASN A 38 10.77 27.35 30.19
C ASN A 38 10.43 27.02 31.63
N ALA A 39 9.17 27.20 32.03
CA ALA A 39 8.68 26.90 33.40
C ALA A 39 8.47 25.38 33.63
N CYS A 40 8.37 24.56 32.58
CA CYS A 40 8.09 23.14 32.71
C CYS A 40 9.29 22.35 33.23
N PRO A 41 9.17 21.59 34.34
CA PRO A 41 10.28 20.82 34.90
C PRO A 41 10.61 19.52 34.14
N VAL A 42 9.70 19.05 33.30
CA VAL A 42 9.85 17.76 32.58
C VAL A 42 10.83 17.92 31.42
N ILE A 43 11.79 17.00 31.32
CA ILE A 43 12.73 16.91 30.22
C ILE A 43 12.53 15.55 29.54
N ARG A 44 12.36 15.54 28.22
CA ARG A 44 12.20 14.34 27.39
C ARG A 44 13.04 14.47 26.11
N PRO A 45 13.41 13.36 25.46
CA PRO A 45 13.97 13.42 24.12
C PRO A 45 13.03 14.16 23.17
N ASP A 46 13.60 14.95 22.28
CA ASP A 46 12.87 15.68 21.25
C ASP A 46 12.68 14.79 20.01
N GLU A 47 11.48 14.37 19.72
CA GLU A 47 11.17 13.47 18.60
C GLU A 47 11.46 14.11 17.24
N PHE A 48 11.27 15.42 17.11
CA PHE A 48 11.59 16.13 15.88
C PHE A 48 13.08 16.09 15.56
N ASN A 49 13.93 16.13 16.58
CA ASN A 49 15.37 15.98 16.47
C ASN A 49 15.85 14.54 16.73
N LEU A 50 14.95 13.54 16.68
CA LEU A 50 15.27 12.11 16.84
C LEU A 50 16.02 11.79 18.13
N GLY A 51 15.74 12.53 19.21
CA GLY A 51 16.41 12.36 20.49
C GLY A 51 17.78 13.05 20.62
N LEU A 52 18.30 13.67 19.55
CA LEU A 52 19.57 14.42 19.57
C LEU A 52 19.51 15.69 20.41
N SER A 53 18.32 16.16 20.76
CA SER A 53 18.07 17.24 21.72
C SER A 53 16.95 16.85 22.67
N SER A 54 16.69 17.73 23.67
CA SER A 54 15.59 17.53 24.61
C SER A 54 14.51 18.59 24.44
N ARG A 55 13.27 18.19 24.75
CA ARG A 55 12.09 19.07 24.85
C ARG A 55 11.40 18.95 26.21
N ARG A 56 10.42 19.78 26.44
CA ARG A 56 9.56 19.74 27.63
C ARG A 56 8.27 18.94 27.37
N ALA A 57 7.52 18.63 28.43
CA ALA A 57 6.18 18.02 28.27
C ALA A 57 5.19 18.99 27.60
N ILE A 58 5.39 20.30 27.71
CA ILE A 58 4.73 21.33 26.92
C ILE A 58 5.72 21.86 25.88
N TYR A 59 5.38 21.76 24.60
CA TYR A 59 6.32 22.03 23.51
C TYR A 59 5.60 22.42 22.21
N SER A 60 6.33 23.01 21.26
CA SER A 60 5.92 23.09 19.87
C SER A 60 6.43 21.85 19.11
N PRO A 61 5.62 21.17 18.27
CA PRO A 61 6.05 19.96 17.59
C PRO A 61 7.30 20.14 16.72
N PHE A 62 7.41 21.29 16.06
CA PHE A 62 8.58 21.71 15.26
C PHE A 62 8.47 23.22 14.98
N PRO A 63 9.58 23.89 14.59
CA PRO A 63 9.64 25.36 14.49
C PRO A 63 8.62 26.01 13.55
N GLN A 64 8.24 25.31 12.45
CA GLN A 64 7.29 25.82 11.44
C GLN A 64 5.90 25.17 11.55
N ALA A 65 5.54 24.65 12.74
CA ALA A 65 4.25 24.02 12.95
C ALA A 65 3.08 25.01 12.70
N VAL A 66 2.03 24.50 12.05
CA VAL A 66 0.76 25.22 11.88
C VAL A 66 -0.35 24.43 12.57
N PRO A 67 -1.05 25.01 13.54
CA PRO A 67 -0.87 26.37 14.11
C PRO A 67 0.46 26.51 14.87
N SER A 68 0.99 27.74 14.88
CA SER A 68 2.18 28.09 15.69
C SER A 68 1.76 28.22 17.15
N ALA A 69 1.52 27.07 17.80
CA ALA A 69 1.04 27.00 19.17
C ALA A 69 1.65 25.78 19.89
N TYR A 70 1.84 25.92 21.19
CA TYR A 70 2.30 24.82 22.04
C TYR A 70 1.21 23.74 22.21
N LEU A 71 1.64 22.59 22.70
CA LEU A 71 0.76 21.49 23.13
C LEU A 71 1.36 20.80 24.35
N ILE A 72 0.54 20.11 25.11
CA ILE A 72 0.98 19.30 26.26
C ILE A 72 0.88 17.82 25.91
N ASN A 73 2.00 17.09 26.04
CA ASN A 73 1.95 15.63 26.05
C ASN A 73 1.52 15.17 27.45
N VAL A 74 0.27 14.77 27.56
CA VAL A 74 -0.32 14.38 28.87
C VAL A 74 0.29 13.12 29.47
N ASN A 75 0.82 12.23 28.64
CA ASN A 75 1.47 11.01 29.12
C ASN A 75 2.82 11.27 29.80
N GLU A 76 3.41 12.42 29.58
CA GLU A 76 4.70 12.85 30.14
C GLU A 76 4.56 13.95 31.17
N CYS A 77 3.39 14.61 31.22
CA CYS A 77 3.12 15.71 32.14
C CYS A 77 2.97 15.19 33.57
N LEU A 78 3.70 15.78 34.53
CA LEU A 78 3.66 15.41 35.96
C LEU A 78 2.34 15.73 36.67
N GLY A 79 1.42 16.42 36.04
CA GLY A 79 0.24 16.91 36.76
C GLY A 79 -0.95 17.19 35.86
N HIS A 80 -1.28 16.26 34.93
CA HIS A 80 -2.48 16.42 34.14
C HIS A 80 -3.74 15.89 34.85
N ASN A 81 -3.67 14.71 35.48
CA ASN A 81 -4.83 14.13 36.16
C ASN A 81 -4.40 13.29 37.39
N PRO A 82 -4.55 13.81 38.64
CA PRO A 82 -5.07 15.15 38.98
C PRO A 82 -4.07 16.27 38.63
N VAL A 83 -4.56 17.50 38.50
CA VAL A 83 -3.70 18.67 38.24
C VAL A 83 -2.93 19.01 39.53
N VAL A 84 -1.70 18.50 39.62
CA VAL A 84 -0.79 18.72 40.77
C VAL A 84 0.39 19.62 40.43
N CYS A 85 0.70 19.81 39.12
CA CYS A 85 1.70 20.76 38.66
C CYS A 85 1.06 21.67 37.59
N ALA A 86 1.00 22.97 37.86
CA ALA A 86 0.42 23.96 36.94
C ALA A 86 1.44 25.04 36.52
N LYS A 87 2.75 24.80 36.69
CA LYS A 87 3.79 25.81 36.44
C LYS A 87 3.73 26.45 35.05
N CYS A 88 3.38 25.67 34.01
CA CYS A 88 3.19 26.20 32.65
C CYS A 88 1.98 27.13 32.55
N LYS A 89 0.88 26.84 33.30
CA LYS A 89 -0.31 27.69 33.35
C LYS A 89 -0.02 28.99 34.08
N ASP A 90 0.69 28.92 35.21
CA ASP A 90 1.05 30.08 36.01
C ASP A 90 2.02 31.02 35.26
N ALA A 91 2.87 30.47 34.37
CA ALA A 91 3.81 31.22 33.53
C ALA A 91 3.19 31.75 32.24
N CYS A 92 1.92 31.48 31.95
CA CYS A 92 1.26 31.88 30.72
C CYS A 92 0.48 33.20 30.89
N ASP A 93 1.05 34.32 30.50
CA ASP A 93 0.40 35.64 30.58
C ASP A 93 -0.90 35.73 29.77
N LYS A 94 -1.04 34.90 28.71
CA LYS A 94 -2.25 34.83 27.89
C LYS A 94 -3.35 33.95 28.49
N GLY A 95 -3.03 33.16 29.51
CA GLY A 95 -3.99 32.25 30.14
C GLY A 95 -4.54 31.17 29.22
N CYS A 96 -3.83 30.85 28.12
CA CYS A 96 -4.31 29.96 27.08
C CYS A 96 -4.15 28.46 27.41
N ILE A 97 -3.72 28.09 28.61
CA ILE A 97 -3.55 26.69 29.03
C ILE A 97 -4.78 26.20 29.79
N ASP A 98 -5.44 25.19 29.24
CA ASP A 98 -6.61 24.54 29.81
C ASP A 98 -6.43 23.01 29.91
N PHE A 99 -6.25 22.51 31.13
CA PHE A 99 -6.12 21.08 31.41
C PHE A 99 -7.43 20.30 31.31
N HIS A 100 -8.57 20.96 31.11
CA HIS A 100 -9.89 20.35 30.99
C HIS A 100 -10.33 20.14 29.52
N MET A 101 -9.49 20.53 28.56
CA MET A 101 -9.77 20.22 27.15
C MET A 101 -9.95 18.73 26.98
N SER A 102 -10.91 18.33 26.15
CA SER A 102 -11.21 16.97 25.76
C SER A 102 -11.04 16.80 24.25
N ASP A 103 -10.86 15.57 23.82
CA ASP A 103 -10.90 15.21 22.42
C ASP A 103 -12.28 15.53 21.84
N GLU A 104 -12.30 15.98 20.59
CA GLU A 104 -13.50 16.36 19.83
C GLU A 104 -13.63 15.48 18.59
N GLU A 105 -14.80 14.87 18.41
CA GLU A 105 -15.13 14.23 17.14
C GLU A 105 -15.89 15.19 16.24
N ILE A 106 -15.39 15.38 15.01
CA ILE A 106 -16.04 16.16 13.97
C ILE A 106 -16.32 15.28 12.75
N VAL A 107 -17.40 15.57 12.05
CA VAL A 107 -17.76 14.90 10.78
C VAL A 107 -17.72 15.94 9.68
N GLU A 108 -16.90 15.68 8.66
CA GLU A 108 -16.79 16.51 7.47
C GLU A 108 -17.34 15.76 6.26
N ASN A 109 -18.26 16.39 5.53
CA ASN A 109 -18.76 15.86 4.27
C ASN A 109 -17.89 16.36 3.12
N VAL A 110 -17.25 15.44 2.39
CA VAL A 110 -16.31 15.77 1.31
C VAL A 110 -16.63 15.01 0.02
N GLY A 111 -16.35 15.61 -1.11
CA GLY A 111 -16.62 14.99 -2.42
C GLY A 111 -15.55 14.01 -2.85
N THR A 112 -14.29 14.19 -2.42
CA THR A 112 -13.13 13.36 -2.78
C THR A 112 -12.14 13.32 -1.64
N ILE A 113 -11.25 12.31 -1.65
CA ILE A 113 -10.21 12.11 -0.64
C ILE A 113 -8.86 11.97 -1.34
N VAL A 114 -7.84 12.69 -0.87
CA VAL A 114 -6.45 12.51 -1.29
C VAL A 114 -5.66 11.91 -0.15
N VAL A 115 -5.13 10.71 -0.35
CA VAL A 115 -4.27 10.01 0.63
C VAL A 115 -2.83 10.42 0.38
N ALA A 116 -2.27 11.16 1.33
CA ALA A 116 -0.91 11.70 1.28
C ALA A 116 -0.17 11.46 2.61
N THR A 117 -0.27 10.23 3.11
CA THR A 117 0.20 9.83 4.45
C THR A 117 1.70 9.68 4.59
N GLY A 118 2.44 9.86 3.49
CA GLY A 118 3.89 9.81 3.50
C GLY A 118 4.46 8.40 3.71
N LEU A 119 5.55 8.33 4.44
CA LEU A 119 6.35 7.12 4.66
C LEU A 119 6.88 7.06 6.09
N GLU A 120 7.42 5.92 6.46
CA GLU A 120 8.36 5.74 7.57
C GLU A 120 9.73 5.33 7.04
N VAL A 121 10.77 5.57 7.83
CA VAL A 121 12.10 5.07 7.54
C VAL A 121 12.30 3.67 8.14
N TYR A 122 13.19 2.89 7.53
CA TYR A 122 13.55 1.58 8.04
C TYR A 122 14.21 1.69 9.42
N ASP A 123 13.88 0.78 10.33
CA ASP A 123 14.51 0.69 11.64
C ASP A 123 15.87 -0.05 11.51
N PRO A 124 17.01 0.65 11.64
CA PRO A 124 18.30 0.04 11.45
C PRO A 124 18.72 -0.89 12.59
N THR A 125 17.99 -0.93 13.71
CA THR A 125 18.24 -1.89 14.79
C THR A 125 18.03 -3.35 14.36
N GLU A 126 17.31 -3.58 13.26
CA GLU A 126 17.16 -4.89 12.64
C GLU A 126 18.44 -5.39 11.94
N MET A 127 19.46 -4.52 11.76
CA MET A 127 20.73 -4.80 11.08
C MET A 127 21.91 -4.69 12.05
N ASP A 128 22.12 -5.73 12.87
CA ASP A 128 23.17 -5.78 13.91
C ASP A 128 24.58 -5.54 13.35
N GLU A 129 24.81 -5.91 12.09
CA GLU A 129 26.09 -5.73 11.38
C GLU A 129 26.55 -4.28 11.30
N TYR A 130 25.62 -3.32 11.34
CA TYR A 130 25.93 -1.89 11.27
C TYR A 130 26.05 -1.23 12.63
N ALA A 131 25.80 -1.96 13.72
CA ALA A 131 26.01 -1.52 15.11
C ALA A 131 25.27 -0.22 15.50
N TYR A 132 24.19 0.14 14.83
CA TYR A 132 23.31 1.23 15.25
C TYR A 132 22.77 0.94 16.66
N SER A 133 22.65 1.96 17.51
CA SER A 133 22.33 1.89 18.93
C SER A 133 23.39 1.23 19.83
N ARG A 134 24.41 0.57 19.29
CA ARG A 134 25.56 0.08 20.07
C ARG A 134 26.68 1.11 20.16
N PHE A 135 26.91 1.84 19.07
CA PHE A 135 27.95 2.86 18.98
C PHE A 135 27.33 4.21 18.65
N GLU A 136 27.59 5.21 19.50
CA GLU A 136 26.96 6.53 19.41
C GLU A 136 27.32 7.29 18.11
N ASN A 137 28.50 7.01 17.51
CA ASN A 137 28.95 7.64 16.27
C ASN A 137 28.39 6.96 15.01
N VAL A 138 27.50 5.97 15.15
CA VAL A 138 26.71 5.40 14.05
C VAL A 138 25.33 6.05 14.06
N LEU A 139 25.04 6.83 13.04
CA LEU A 139 23.83 7.64 12.90
C LEU A 139 22.98 7.20 11.70
N THR A 140 21.72 7.45 11.76
CA THR A 140 20.85 7.38 10.59
C THR A 140 21.03 8.61 9.69
N SER A 141 20.67 8.49 8.42
CA SER A 141 20.67 9.64 7.49
C SER A 141 19.75 10.77 7.95
N VAL A 142 18.68 10.47 8.68
CA VAL A 142 17.74 11.46 9.20
C VAL A 142 18.34 12.20 10.40
N GLU A 143 19.01 11.49 11.33
CA GLU A 143 19.76 12.11 12.44
C GLU A 143 20.89 12.98 11.92
N PHE A 144 21.62 12.49 10.92
CA PHE A 144 22.68 13.28 10.26
C PHE A 144 22.14 14.58 9.65
N GLU A 145 21.00 14.52 8.93
CA GLU A 145 20.34 15.72 8.39
C GLU A 145 19.96 16.73 9.50
N ARG A 146 19.57 16.24 10.68
CA ARG A 146 19.28 17.13 11.81
C ARG A 146 20.54 17.80 12.37
N LEU A 147 21.67 17.09 12.40
CA LEU A 147 22.95 17.68 12.85
C LEU A 147 23.45 18.78 11.90
N ILE A 148 23.43 18.54 10.59
CA ILE A 148 23.94 19.53 9.61
C ILE A 148 22.95 20.66 9.30
N ASN A 149 21.76 20.64 9.88
CA ASN A 149 20.74 21.67 9.65
C ASN A 149 20.96 22.85 10.61
N ALA A 150 20.94 24.09 10.07
CA ALA A 150 21.07 25.31 10.87
C ALA A 150 20.02 25.47 11.99
N GLY A 151 18.82 24.92 11.82
CA GLY A 151 17.78 24.81 12.84
C GLY A 151 17.84 23.53 13.67
N GLY A 152 18.91 22.74 13.56
CA GLY A 152 19.12 21.52 14.31
C GLY A 152 19.79 21.73 15.67
N PRO A 153 20.01 20.63 16.42
CA PRO A 153 20.52 20.70 17.80
C PRO A 153 21.94 21.27 17.93
N THR A 154 22.71 21.20 16.86
CA THR A 154 24.09 21.69 16.76
C THR A 154 24.22 23.00 15.98
N LYS A 155 23.09 23.60 15.57
CA LYS A 155 23.05 24.83 14.74
C LYS A 155 23.77 24.68 13.40
N GLY A 156 23.84 23.46 12.87
CA GLY A 156 24.48 23.14 11.59
C GLY A 156 25.96 22.75 11.68
N GLU A 157 26.55 22.76 12.86
CA GLU A 157 27.92 22.27 13.07
C GLU A 157 27.92 20.74 13.17
N LEU A 158 28.71 20.07 12.34
CA LEU A 158 28.85 18.63 12.41
C LEU A 158 29.79 18.24 13.55
N VAL A 159 29.29 17.54 14.55
CA VAL A 159 30.05 17.06 15.68
C VAL A 159 29.72 15.59 15.97
N ARG A 160 30.71 14.83 16.44
CA ARG A 160 30.50 13.46 16.90
C ARG A 160 29.61 13.44 18.14
N PRO A 161 28.62 12.56 18.23
CA PRO A 161 27.79 12.41 19.42
C PRO A 161 28.59 12.15 20.70
N THR A 162 29.62 11.33 20.63
CA THR A 162 30.42 10.87 21.80
C THR A 162 31.17 11.99 22.53
N ASP A 163 31.85 12.89 21.81
CA ASP A 163 32.77 13.86 22.42
C ASP A 163 32.60 15.31 21.97
N ARG A 164 31.59 15.53 21.10
CA ARG A 164 31.25 16.84 20.54
C ARG A 164 32.35 17.49 19.69
N LYS A 165 33.36 16.71 19.25
CA LYS A 165 34.40 17.22 18.33
C LYS A 165 33.98 17.06 16.88
N PRO A 166 34.46 17.93 15.97
CA PRO A 166 34.27 17.72 14.54
C PRO A 166 34.93 16.40 14.09
N PRO A 167 34.25 15.58 13.25
CA PRO A 167 34.86 14.41 12.67
C PRO A 167 35.84 14.79 11.53
N GLU A 168 36.94 14.05 11.41
CA GLU A 168 37.88 14.17 10.29
C GLU A 168 37.48 13.24 9.13
N SER A 169 36.70 12.20 9.43
CA SER A 169 36.27 11.18 8.46
C SER A 169 34.82 10.73 8.68
N VAL A 170 34.05 10.62 7.57
CA VAL A 170 32.66 10.20 7.58
C VAL A 170 32.40 9.13 6.51
N GLY A 171 31.77 8.03 6.92
CA GLY A 171 31.31 6.99 6.01
C GLY A 171 29.79 7.02 5.81
N PHE A 172 29.33 6.63 4.63
CA PHE A 172 27.90 6.44 4.33
C PHE A 172 27.64 5.03 3.83
N ILE A 173 26.72 4.30 4.44
CA ILE A 173 26.27 3.00 3.95
C ILE A 173 24.94 3.17 3.21
N GLN A 174 24.92 2.78 1.94
CA GLN A 174 23.71 2.85 1.10
C GLN A 174 22.80 1.63 1.30
N CYS A 175 21.52 1.79 0.93
CA CYS A 175 20.53 0.70 0.85
C CYS A 175 20.23 0.01 2.20
N VAL A 176 20.37 0.69 3.34
CA VAL A 176 20.04 0.12 4.65
C VAL A 176 18.53 -0.10 4.75
N GLY A 177 18.08 -1.36 4.74
CA GLY A 177 16.67 -1.73 4.69
C GLY A 177 16.01 -1.64 3.31
N SER A 178 16.83 -1.52 2.23
CA SER A 178 16.35 -1.50 0.84
C SER A 178 17.11 -2.51 -0.02
N ARG A 179 16.47 -2.99 -1.11
CA ARG A 179 17.06 -3.89 -2.10
C ARG A 179 17.58 -5.20 -1.48
N SER A 180 16.90 -5.66 -0.46
CA SER A 180 17.22 -6.90 0.24
C SER A 180 15.96 -7.77 0.35
N ALA A 181 16.07 -9.03 -0.09
CA ALA A 181 15.01 -10.02 0.08
C ALA A 181 14.96 -10.62 1.51
N ARG A 182 15.99 -10.37 2.32
CA ARG A 182 16.11 -10.96 3.68
C ARG A 182 15.67 -9.99 4.77
N LYS A 183 16.04 -8.72 4.64
CA LYS A 183 15.77 -7.67 5.63
C LYS A 183 15.33 -6.40 4.92
N GLY A 184 14.26 -5.76 5.39
CA GLY A 184 13.70 -4.57 4.78
C GLY A 184 12.89 -4.85 3.51
N GLY A 185 12.90 -3.92 2.55
CA GLY A 185 12.19 -4.02 1.29
C GLY A 185 13.06 -4.54 0.14
N SER A 186 12.49 -5.36 -0.75
CA SER A 186 13.18 -5.81 -1.98
C SER A 186 13.34 -4.67 -3.01
N TYR A 187 12.60 -3.60 -2.87
CA TYR A 187 12.58 -2.41 -3.73
C TYR A 187 13.70 -1.41 -3.38
N CYS A 188 13.95 -0.49 -4.32
CA CYS A 188 14.81 0.67 -4.09
C CYS A 188 14.02 1.82 -3.49
N SER A 189 14.55 2.47 -2.46
CA SER A 189 13.95 3.68 -1.88
C SER A 189 14.17 4.96 -2.68
N ASN A 190 14.74 4.87 -3.85
CA ASN A 190 14.82 5.88 -4.90
C ASN A 190 15.64 7.14 -4.57
N THR A 191 15.66 7.60 -3.34
CA THR A 191 16.23 8.90 -2.94
C THR A 191 17.57 8.81 -2.22
N CYS A 192 17.91 7.66 -1.61
CA CYS A 192 19.07 7.54 -0.71
C CYS A 192 20.39 7.94 -1.39
N CYS A 193 20.63 7.50 -2.65
CA CYS A 193 21.87 7.80 -3.35
C CYS A 193 22.07 9.31 -3.54
N MET A 194 21.03 10.00 -3.99
CA MET A 194 21.13 11.46 -4.24
C MET A 194 21.11 12.27 -2.94
N ASN A 195 20.41 11.81 -1.89
CA ASN A 195 20.51 12.42 -0.57
C ASN A 195 21.96 12.33 -0.03
N THR A 196 22.58 11.15 -0.14
CA THR A 196 24.00 10.98 0.24
C THR A 196 24.92 11.85 -0.61
N VAL A 197 24.75 11.87 -1.93
CA VAL A 197 25.56 12.74 -2.82
C VAL A 197 25.44 14.22 -2.41
N LYS A 198 24.20 14.70 -2.15
CA LYS A 198 23.97 16.06 -1.61
C LYS A 198 24.73 16.29 -0.31
N SER A 199 24.61 15.35 0.64
CA SER A 199 25.27 15.46 1.94
C SER A 199 26.79 15.49 1.82
N THR A 200 27.38 14.66 0.95
CA THR A 200 28.83 14.66 0.69
C THR A 200 29.31 15.97 0.07
N LEU A 201 28.54 16.57 -0.82
CA LEU A 201 28.84 17.88 -1.42
C LEU A 201 28.82 18.98 -0.36
N MET A 202 27.81 19.02 0.50
CA MET A 202 27.71 19.97 1.61
C MET A 202 28.90 19.82 2.58
N LEU A 203 29.25 18.58 2.94
CA LEU A 203 30.42 18.34 3.79
C LEU A 203 31.70 18.83 3.15
N LYS A 204 31.93 18.61 1.86
CA LYS A 204 33.10 19.07 1.15
C LYS A 204 33.16 20.59 0.99
N GLU A 205 32.02 21.25 0.98
CA GLU A 205 31.92 22.70 0.96
C GLU A 205 32.31 23.33 2.30
N HIS A 206 31.86 22.75 3.41
CA HIS A 206 32.13 23.27 4.76
C HIS A 206 33.42 22.72 5.37
N TYR A 207 33.82 21.49 4.99
CA TYR A 207 35.00 20.78 5.49
C TYR A 207 35.80 20.19 4.32
N PRO A 208 36.58 20.98 3.56
CA PRO A 208 37.26 20.51 2.32
C PRO A 208 38.20 19.32 2.52
N ASP A 209 38.88 19.27 3.68
CA ASP A 209 39.89 18.24 4.00
C ASP A 209 39.28 16.95 4.58
N MET A 210 38.00 16.95 4.93
CA MET A 210 37.33 15.78 5.51
C MET A 210 37.38 14.58 4.57
N GLU A 211 37.79 13.42 5.08
CA GLU A 211 37.74 12.17 4.33
C GLU A 211 36.31 11.64 4.28
N ILE A 212 35.75 11.43 3.07
CA ILE A 212 34.38 10.93 2.90
C ILE A 212 34.40 9.65 2.07
N LYS A 213 33.77 8.60 2.60
CA LYS A 213 33.60 7.29 1.93
C LYS A 213 32.13 6.93 1.79
N VAL A 214 31.75 6.38 0.64
CA VAL A 214 30.39 5.90 0.37
C VAL A 214 30.46 4.42 0.00
N PHE A 215 29.85 3.57 0.81
CA PHE A 215 29.74 2.12 0.59
C PHE A 215 28.42 1.84 -0.13
N TYR A 216 28.45 1.22 -1.31
CA TYR A 216 27.30 1.15 -2.20
C TYR A 216 27.24 -0.15 -3.02
N ILE A 217 26.05 -0.53 -3.49
CA ILE A 217 25.84 -1.60 -4.46
C ILE A 217 25.98 -1.05 -5.88
N ASP A 218 25.19 -0.02 -6.20
CA ASP A 218 25.27 0.84 -7.38
C ASP A 218 24.72 2.24 -7.02
N ILE A 219 25.12 3.28 -7.76
CA ILE A 219 24.62 4.64 -7.58
C ILE A 219 23.51 4.90 -8.60
N ARG A 220 22.33 5.27 -8.10
CA ARG A 220 21.17 5.61 -8.91
C ARG A 220 21.00 7.12 -8.96
N ALA A 221 21.55 7.72 -10.00
CA ALA A 221 21.54 9.16 -10.26
C ALA A 221 20.65 9.49 -11.49
N PHE A 222 19.46 8.88 -11.53
CA PHE A 222 18.52 9.09 -12.62
C PHE A 222 17.82 10.46 -12.46
N GLY A 223 17.55 11.12 -13.55
CA GLY A 223 16.96 12.44 -13.58
C GLY A 223 17.96 13.54 -14.00
N LYS A 224 17.43 14.64 -14.49
CA LYS A 224 18.22 15.75 -15.04
C LYS A 224 19.09 16.40 -13.97
N GLY A 225 20.41 16.39 -14.18
CA GLY A 225 21.41 17.04 -13.32
C GLY A 225 21.95 16.17 -12.17
N PHE A 226 21.38 15.00 -11.91
CA PHE A 226 21.81 14.14 -10.79
C PHE A 226 23.17 13.48 -11.05
N GLU A 227 23.41 13.03 -12.29
CA GLU A 227 24.73 12.49 -12.69
C GLU A 227 25.84 13.55 -12.56
N ASP A 228 25.52 14.82 -12.85
CA ASP A 228 26.47 15.93 -12.68
C ASP A 228 26.84 16.12 -11.20
N LEU A 229 25.86 16.03 -10.29
CA LEU A 229 26.11 16.10 -8.84
C LEU A 229 26.99 14.95 -8.37
N TYR A 230 26.70 13.73 -8.81
CA TYR A 230 27.52 12.56 -8.51
C TYR A 230 28.96 12.72 -9.02
N THR A 231 29.11 13.13 -10.26
CA THR A 231 30.43 13.40 -10.87
C THR A 231 31.20 14.51 -10.13
N ARG A 232 30.50 15.57 -9.71
CA ARG A 232 31.09 16.67 -8.91
C ARG A 232 31.58 16.14 -7.55
N SER A 233 30.81 15.30 -6.85
CA SER A 233 31.23 14.76 -5.56
C SER A 233 32.50 13.90 -5.67
N ARG A 234 32.64 13.12 -6.75
CA ARG A 234 33.87 12.36 -7.03
C ARG A 234 35.06 13.26 -7.31
N ARG A 235 34.88 14.33 -8.07
CA ARG A 235 35.94 15.32 -8.36
C ARG A 235 36.43 16.05 -7.11
N LEU A 236 35.56 16.19 -6.10
CA LEU A 236 35.90 16.75 -4.79
C LEU A 236 36.57 15.75 -3.85
N GLY A 237 36.90 14.55 -4.34
CA GLY A 237 37.64 13.53 -3.59
C GLY A 237 36.77 12.60 -2.71
N VAL A 238 35.45 12.59 -2.89
CA VAL A 238 34.60 11.57 -2.22
C VAL A 238 34.93 10.19 -2.79
N LYS A 239 35.26 9.25 -1.91
CA LYS A 239 35.62 7.86 -2.28
C LYS A 239 34.37 6.99 -2.32
N TYR A 240 34.09 6.38 -3.44
CA TYR A 240 33.00 5.44 -3.64
C TYR A 240 33.55 4.02 -3.68
N ILE A 241 33.17 3.18 -2.71
CA ILE A 241 33.62 1.80 -2.51
C ILE A 241 32.46 0.86 -2.79
N ARG A 242 32.59 0.04 -3.83
CA ARG A 242 31.53 -0.87 -4.24
C ARG A 242 31.53 -2.11 -3.38
N GLY A 243 30.63 -2.15 -2.41
CA GLY A 243 30.43 -3.22 -1.43
C GLY A 243 29.62 -2.67 -0.26
N LEU A 244 28.93 -3.56 0.45
CA LEU A 244 28.28 -3.22 1.69
C LEU A 244 29.10 -3.77 2.86
N PRO A 245 29.32 -3.00 3.93
CA PRO A 245 29.99 -3.46 5.12
C PRO A 245 29.33 -4.70 5.73
N GLY A 246 30.15 -5.65 6.16
CA GLY A 246 29.71 -6.84 6.87
C GLY A 246 29.76 -6.68 8.39
N THR A 247 30.68 -5.83 8.90
CA THR A 247 30.82 -5.56 10.33
C THR A 247 31.28 -4.13 10.57
N VAL A 248 30.84 -3.59 11.71
CA VAL A 248 31.29 -2.32 12.28
C VAL A 248 31.73 -2.56 13.72
N GLU A 249 32.93 -2.17 14.06
CA GLU A 249 33.54 -2.27 15.39
C GLU A 249 33.94 -0.88 15.88
N GLU A 250 33.96 -0.67 17.21
CA GLU A 250 34.42 0.58 17.82
C GLU A 250 35.82 0.36 18.42
N ASP A 251 36.72 1.31 18.24
CA ASP A 251 38.04 1.30 18.86
C ASP A 251 38.05 2.05 20.21
N ASP A 252 39.19 2.01 20.90
CA ASP A 252 39.38 2.62 22.24
C ASP A 252 39.16 4.16 22.23
N ASN A 253 39.30 4.81 21.06
CA ASN A 253 39.13 6.26 20.87
C ASN A 253 37.74 6.63 20.37
N LYS A 254 36.79 5.68 20.40
CA LYS A 254 35.44 5.85 19.85
C LYS A 254 35.41 6.03 18.34
N GLY A 255 36.48 5.71 17.62
CA GLY A 255 36.51 5.59 16.18
C GLY A 255 35.84 4.29 15.73
N LEU A 256 35.44 4.23 14.47
CA LEU A 256 34.74 3.08 13.90
C LEU A 256 35.62 2.35 12.88
N ARG A 257 35.76 1.06 13.03
CA ARG A 257 36.38 0.17 12.03
C ARG A 257 35.33 -0.55 11.24
N VAL A 258 35.35 -0.32 9.92
CA VAL A 258 34.35 -0.84 8.99
C VAL A 258 35.00 -1.83 8.05
N ALA A 259 34.59 -3.09 8.10
CA ALA A 259 35.05 -4.14 7.21
C ALA A 259 34.12 -4.28 6.00
N VAL A 260 34.65 -4.20 4.80
CA VAL A 260 33.90 -4.31 3.55
C VAL A 260 34.66 -5.14 2.52
N GLU A 261 33.96 -6.02 1.82
CA GLU A 261 34.47 -6.61 0.59
C GLU A 261 34.27 -5.63 -0.56
N ASN A 262 35.37 -5.11 -1.08
CA ASN A 262 35.32 -4.28 -2.29
C ASN A 262 35.10 -5.18 -3.51
N THR A 263 33.87 -5.23 -4.01
CA THR A 263 33.47 -6.12 -5.12
C THR A 263 34.10 -5.75 -6.47
N THR A 264 34.78 -4.59 -6.56
CA THR A 264 35.54 -4.20 -7.76
C THR A 264 36.91 -4.87 -7.78
N THR A 265 37.56 -5.01 -6.62
CA THR A 265 38.89 -5.58 -6.49
C THR A 265 38.88 -7.03 -5.99
N GLY A 266 37.77 -7.48 -5.38
CA GLY A 266 37.65 -8.77 -4.73
C GLY A 266 38.43 -8.88 -3.39
N SER A 267 38.85 -7.73 -2.83
CA SER A 267 39.62 -7.67 -1.59
C SER A 267 38.76 -7.24 -0.40
N LEU A 268 39.06 -7.82 0.77
CA LEU A 268 38.55 -7.35 2.06
C LEU A 268 39.34 -6.10 2.46
N GLU A 269 38.64 -5.02 2.69
CA GLU A 269 39.22 -3.73 3.10
C GLU A 269 38.73 -3.34 4.49
N MET A 270 39.62 -2.73 5.29
CA MET A 270 39.30 -2.16 6.60
C MET A 270 39.40 -0.64 6.51
N HIS A 271 38.35 0.05 6.90
CA HIS A 271 38.28 1.51 6.88
C HIS A 271 38.07 2.07 8.28
N ASN A 272 38.94 2.97 8.69
CA ASN A 272 38.76 3.73 9.93
C ASN A 272 37.97 5.00 9.63
N LEU A 273 36.99 5.30 10.48
CA LEU A 273 36.08 6.42 10.35
C LEU A 273 35.75 7.00 11.73
N ASP A 274 35.54 8.31 11.81
CA ASP A 274 35.06 8.94 13.04
C ASP A 274 33.55 8.86 13.20
N MET A 275 32.83 8.78 12.08
CA MET A 275 31.36 8.74 12.06
C MET A 275 30.88 7.90 10.89
N LEU A 276 29.77 7.20 11.11
CA LEU A 276 29.11 6.37 10.09
C LEU A 276 27.63 6.76 9.97
N VAL A 277 27.16 6.94 8.75
CA VAL A 277 25.79 7.35 8.44
C VAL A 277 25.09 6.25 7.64
N LEU A 278 23.96 5.79 8.13
CA LEU A 278 23.13 4.76 7.52
C LEU A 278 22.07 5.39 6.65
N ALA A 279 22.18 5.25 5.32
CA ALA A 279 21.19 5.73 4.36
C ALA A 279 19.97 4.81 4.35
N LEU A 280 18.98 5.17 5.18
CA LEU A 280 17.81 4.34 5.45
C LEU A 280 16.88 4.20 4.26
N GLY A 281 16.30 3.03 4.11
CA GLY A 281 15.21 2.75 3.20
C GLY A 281 13.89 3.39 3.66
N MET A 282 12.98 3.59 2.71
CA MET A 282 11.61 4.05 2.94
C MET A 282 10.67 2.87 3.08
N LYS A 283 9.78 2.91 4.08
CA LYS A 283 8.73 1.91 4.33
C LYS A 283 7.35 2.57 4.25
N PRO A 284 6.28 1.80 4.02
CA PRO A 284 4.92 2.30 4.15
C PRO A 284 4.68 2.90 5.54
N ALA A 285 3.83 3.92 5.63
CA ALA A 285 3.45 4.51 6.91
C ALA A 285 2.71 3.49 7.81
N ALA A 286 2.94 3.50 9.12
CA ALA A 286 2.40 2.52 10.08
C ALA A 286 0.87 2.34 10.01
N LYS A 287 0.14 3.41 9.67
CA LYS A 287 -1.33 3.38 9.61
C LYS A 287 -1.90 3.01 8.23
N THR A 288 -1.07 2.58 7.28
CA THR A 288 -1.49 2.24 5.91
C THR A 288 -2.59 1.18 5.89
N HIS A 289 -2.44 0.08 6.65
CA HIS A 289 -3.45 -0.98 6.74
C HIS A 289 -4.79 -0.48 7.31
N LYS A 290 -4.77 0.39 8.31
CA LYS A 290 -5.99 0.97 8.87
C LYS A 290 -6.75 1.80 7.82
N LEU A 291 -6.05 2.59 7.02
CA LEU A 291 -6.64 3.36 5.92
C LEU A 291 -7.09 2.47 4.77
N GLN A 292 -6.34 1.41 4.47
CA GLN A 292 -6.74 0.41 3.48
C GLN A 292 -8.12 -0.16 3.79
N GLU A 293 -8.32 -0.66 5.02
CA GLU A 293 -9.60 -1.23 5.46
C GLU A 293 -10.72 -0.18 5.44
N MET A 294 -10.44 1.02 5.95
CA MET A 294 -11.42 2.10 6.08
C MET A 294 -11.92 2.62 4.73
N LEU A 295 -11.05 2.70 3.72
CA LEU A 295 -11.34 3.28 2.40
C LEU A 295 -11.53 2.21 1.31
N GLY A 296 -11.38 0.91 1.62
CA GLY A 296 -11.43 -0.16 0.64
C GLY A 296 -10.34 -0.01 -0.43
N LEU A 297 -9.07 0.15 0.01
CA LEU A 297 -7.93 0.36 -0.89
C LEU A 297 -7.15 -0.94 -1.11
N GLN A 298 -6.35 -0.98 -2.17
CA GLN A 298 -5.40 -2.05 -2.43
C GLN A 298 -3.99 -1.64 -1.98
N LEU A 299 -3.19 -2.64 -1.60
CA LEU A 299 -1.76 -2.46 -1.32
C LEU A 299 -0.92 -3.30 -2.29
N THR A 300 0.27 -2.80 -2.57
CA THR A 300 1.32 -3.58 -3.22
C THR A 300 1.82 -4.68 -2.27
N PRO A 301 2.51 -5.72 -2.76
CA PRO A 301 3.16 -6.72 -1.89
C PRO A 301 4.11 -6.11 -0.86
N ASP A 302 4.68 -4.94 -1.15
CA ASP A 302 5.57 -4.20 -0.25
C ASP A 302 4.83 -3.33 0.77
N GLY A 303 3.48 -3.27 0.72
CA GLY A 303 2.62 -2.58 1.67
C GLY A 303 2.33 -1.11 1.36
N PHE A 304 2.76 -0.56 0.23
CA PHE A 304 2.33 0.76 -0.24
C PHE A 304 0.94 0.70 -0.88
N PHE A 305 0.26 1.84 -0.98
CA PHE A 305 -1.01 1.87 -1.72
C PHE A 305 -0.80 1.58 -3.20
N LEU A 306 -1.71 0.79 -3.77
CA LEU A 306 -1.69 0.41 -5.18
C LEU A 306 -2.63 1.30 -5.98
N GLU A 307 -2.12 1.90 -7.03
CA GLU A 307 -2.90 2.69 -7.98
C GLU A 307 -3.85 1.80 -8.81
N ALA A 308 -4.95 2.38 -9.28
CA ALA A 308 -5.96 1.66 -10.09
C ALA A 308 -5.37 1.13 -11.41
N HIS A 309 -4.42 1.85 -12.00
CA HIS A 309 -3.69 1.39 -13.19
C HIS A 309 -2.40 2.21 -13.40
N PRO A 310 -1.22 1.56 -13.49
CA PRO A 310 0.08 2.26 -13.47
C PRO A 310 0.30 3.21 -14.67
N LYS A 311 -0.38 3.00 -15.79
CA LYS A 311 -0.24 3.85 -17.00
C LYS A 311 -1.41 4.79 -17.24
N LEU A 312 -2.63 4.37 -16.92
CA LEU A 312 -3.86 5.09 -17.28
C LEU A 312 -4.46 5.88 -16.11
N GLN A 313 -4.23 5.42 -14.89
CA GLN A 313 -4.77 5.99 -13.66
C GLN A 313 -3.73 5.93 -12.53
N PRO A 314 -2.55 6.57 -12.74
CA PRO A 314 -1.40 6.41 -11.84
C PRO A 314 -1.52 7.16 -10.51
N VAL A 315 -2.59 7.93 -10.32
CA VAL A 315 -2.87 8.67 -9.08
C VAL A 315 -4.23 8.32 -8.49
N ASP A 316 -5.01 7.49 -9.18
CA ASP A 316 -6.35 7.10 -8.74
C ASP A 316 -6.27 5.80 -7.93
N ALA A 317 -7.04 5.70 -6.86
CA ALA A 317 -7.31 4.42 -6.21
C ALA A 317 -8.35 3.61 -7.00
N ALA A 318 -8.42 2.30 -6.76
CA ALA A 318 -9.50 1.46 -7.26
C ALA A 318 -10.87 1.93 -6.72
N THR A 319 -10.91 2.47 -5.52
CA THR A 319 -12.10 3.11 -4.94
C THR A 319 -12.28 4.51 -5.54
N ARG A 320 -13.37 4.71 -6.26
CA ARG A 320 -13.67 5.98 -6.94
C ARG A 320 -13.71 7.16 -5.98
N GLY A 321 -13.09 8.27 -6.38
CA GLY A 321 -13.05 9.51 -5.59
C GLY A 321 -11.91 9.54 -4.56
N VAL A 322 -11.10 8.49 -4.49
CA VAL A 322 -9.88 8.45 -3.68
C VAL A 322 -8.67 8.52 -4.59
N PHE A 323 -7.68 9.33 -4.21
CA PHE A 323 -6.47 9.59 -4.99
C PHE A 323 -5.23 9.50 -4.10
N TYR A 324 -4.07 9.27 -4.71
CA TYR A 324 -2.78 9.17 -4.01
C TYR A 324 -1.86 10.34 -4.35
N ALA A 325 -1.08 10.78 -3.36
CA ALA A 325 -0.04 11.77 -3.56
C ALA A 325 1.19 11.47 -2.70
N GLY A 326 2.37 11.63 -3.29
CA GLY A 326 3.65 11.47 -2.61
C GLY A 326 3.97 10.02 -2.24
N CYS A 327 4.73 9.85 -1.17
CA CYS A 327 5.30 8.57 -0.79
C CYS A 327 4.29 7.55 -0.23
N ALA A 328 3.02 7.88 -0.11
CA ALA A 328 1.97 6.95 0.28
C ALA A 328 1.84 5.77 -0.71
N GLU A 329 2.07 6.02 -2.01
CA GLU A 329 2.00 5.01 -3.08
C GLU A 329 3.35 4.34 -3.36
N GLY A 330 4.47 4.95 -2.91
CA GLY A 330 5.80 4.37 -3.06
C GLY A 330 6.90 5.41 -2.86
N PRO A 331 8.16 4.97 -2.74
CA PRO A 331 9.29 5.88 -2.55
C PRO A 331 9.43 6.89 -3.69
N LYS A 332 9.46 8.18 -3.36
CA LYS A 332 9.55 9.31 -4.30
C LYS A 332 10.41 10.43 -3.73
N ASP A 333 11.03 11.19 -4.63
CA ASP A 333 11.66 12.44 -4.24
C ASP A 333 10.64 13.60 -4.12
N ILE A 334 11.09 14.78 -3.73
CA ILE A 334 10.22 15.96 -3.54
C ILE A 334 9.59 16.38 -4.89
N LYS A 335 10.35 16.37 -5.99
CA LYS A 335 9.88 16.75 -7.32
C LYS A 335 8.78 15.78 -7.79
N GLU A 336 9.00 14.49 -7.67
CA GLU A 336 8.04 13.45 -8.02
C GLU A 336 6.77 13.58 -7.16
N SER A 337 6.94 13.80 -5.84
CA SER A 337 5.80 13.98 -4.90
C SER A 337 4.94 15.20 -5.27
N VAL A 338 5.57 16.34 -5.60
CA VAL A 338 4.85 17.56 -6.03
C VAL A 338 4.16 17.35 -7.38
N THR A 339 4.82 16.67 -8.31
CA THR A 339 4.23 16.36 -9.64
C THR A 339 3.00 15.46 -9.47
N GLN A 340 3.09 14.43 -8.63
CA GLN A 340 1.98 13.53 -8.36
C GLN A 340 0.83 14.25 -7.62
N ALA A 341 1.14 15.10 -6.65
CA ALA A 341 0.14 15.91 -5.95
C ALA A 341 -0.62 16.83 -6.91
N SER A 342 0.08 17.45 -7.87
CA SER A 342 -0.55 18.27 -8.91
C SER A 342 -1.45 17.43 -9.83
N ALA A 343 -1.03 16.22 -10.19
CA ALA A 343 -1.84 15.30 -10.98
C ALA A 343 -3.10 14.85 -10.19
N ALA A 344 -2.96 14.49 -8.91
CA ALA A 344 -4.10 14.16 -8.05
C ALA A 344 -5.08 15.32 -7.93
N ALA A 345 -4.58 16.55 -7.73
CA ALA A 345 -5.43 17.76 -7.68
C ALA A 345 -6.20 17.97 -8.98
N ALA A 346 -5.57 17.78 -10.15
CA ALA A 346 -6.24 17.88 -11.44
C ALA A 346 -7.36 16.82 -11.60
N ARG A 347 -7.14 15.60 -11.11
CA ARG A 347 -8.16 14.53 -11.09
C ARG A 347 -9.33 14.88 -10.17
N VAL A 348 -9.05 15.40 -8.98
CA VAL A 348 -10.05 15.92 -8.03
C VAL A 348 -10.89 17.03 -8.66
N ILE A 349 -10.24 18.05 -9.22
CA ILE A 349 -10.93 19.20 -9.85
C ILE A 349 -11.85 18.74 -10.97
N ARG A 350 -11.45 17.76 -11.78
CA ARG A 350 -12.27 17.22 -12.86
C ARG A 350 -13.60 16.63 -12.37
N ILE A 351 -13.59 15.98 -11.21
CA ILE A 351 -14.82 15.44 -10.58
C ILE A 351 -15.63 16.57 -9.95
N MET A 352 -14.99 17.39 -9.13
CA MET A 352 -15.66 18.45 -8.37
C MET A 352 -16.29 19.52 -9.27
N HIS A 353 -15.61 19.91 -10.36
CA HIS A 353 -16.09 20.93 -11.28
C HIS A 353 -17.35 20.51 -12.03
N LYS A 354 -17.47 19.23 -12.40
CA LYS A 354 -18.65 18.73 -13.10
C LYS A 354 -19.90 18.67 -12.20
N GLY A 355 -19.72 18.50 -10.87
CA GLY A 355 -20.81 18.31 -9.92
C GLY A 355 -21.61 17.02 -10.13
N GLU A 356 -21.21 16.20 -11.10
CA GLU A 356 -21.83 14.93 -11.45
C GLU A 356 -20.77 13.90 -11.87
N ILE A 357 -21.07 12.63 -11.70
CA ILE A 357 -20.26 11.51 -12.18
C ILE A 357 -21.10 10.61 -13.07
N THR A 358 -20.50 10.10 -14.13
CA THR A 358 -21.09 9.05 -14.95
C THR A 358 -20.75 7.70 -14.32
N THR A 359 -21.76 6.92 -13.95
CA THR A 359 -21.59 5.56 -13.44
C THR A 359 -21.77 4.56 -14.58
N GLU A 360 -21.03 3.45 -14.53
CA GLU A 360 -21.26 2.33 -15.42
C GLU A 360 -22.65 1.73 -15.15
N PRO A 361 -23.40 1.29 -16.18
CA PRO A 361 -24.70 0.64 -15.98
C PRO A 361 -24.59 -0.77 -15.38
N ILE A 362 -23.39 -1.34 -15.39
CA ILE A 362 -23.07 -2.68 -14.86
C ILE A 362 -22.95 -2.57 -13.34
N THR A 363 -24.07 -2.62 -12.64
CA THR A 363 -24.15 -2.54 -11.18
C THR A 363 -25.02 -3.66 -10.63
N SER A 364 -24.87 -3.96 -9.35
CA SER A 364 -25.77 -4.90 -8.67
C SER A 364 -27.08 -4.23 -8.28
N MET A 365 -28.16 -5.01 -8.27
CA MET A 365 -29.49 -4.62 -7.81
C MET A 365 -30.04 -5.70 -6.86
N VAL A 366 -30.78 -5.29 -5.84
CA VAL A 366 -31.39 -6.20 -4.87
C VAL A 366 -32.86 -6.45 -5.20
N ILE A 367 -33.28 -7.70 -5.15
CA ILE A 367 -34.68 -8.12 -5.17
C ILE A 367 -35.12 -8.22 -3.70
N GLU A 368 -35.81 -7.21 -3.22
CA GLU A 368 -36.15 -7.06 -1.79
C GLU A 368 -36.95 -8.24 -1.25
N GLU A 369 -37.90 -8.79 -2.03
CA GLU A 369 -38.76 -9.92 -1.65
C GLU A 369 -37.97 -11.21 -1.40
N LYS A 370 -36.85 -11.37 -2.09
CA LYS A 370 -35.94 -12.52 -1.91
C LYS A 370 -34.91 -12.29 -0.79
N CYS A 371 -34.67 -11.05 -0.40
CA CYS A 371 -33.62 -10.70 0.55
C CYS A 371 -33.95 -11.19 1.96
N LYS A 372 -33.05 -11.99 2.54
CA LYS A 372 -33.16 -12.51 3.92
C LYS A 372 -32.34 -11.70 4.94
N THR A 373 -31.89 -10.53 4.58
CA THR A 373 -31.14 -9.61 5.49
C THR A 373 -29.94 -10.25 6.20
N CYS A 374 -29.28 -11.22 5.56
CA CYS A 374 -28.19 -11.99 6.20
C CYS A 374 -26.85 -11.23 6.28
N GLY A 375 -26.68 -10.12 5.56
CA GLY A 375 -25.48 -9.29 5.58
C GLY A 375 -24.32 -9.77 4.70
N LYS A 376 -24.37 -10.97 4.11
CA LYS A 376 -23.25 -11.56 3.36
C LYS A 376 -22.80 -10.68 2.18
N CYS A 377 -23.73 -10.06 1.47
CA CYS A 377 -23.42 -9.18 0.35
C CYS A 377 -22.64 -7.90 0.76
N ALA A 378 -22.91 -7.37 1.95
CA ALA A 378 -22.15 -6.24 2.48
C ALA A 378 -20.75 -6.67 2.94
N GLU A 379 -20.63 -7.85 3.56
CA GLU A 379 -19.33 -8.43 3.98
C GLU A 379 -18.36 -8.62 2.80
N VAL A 380 -18.86 -9.08 1.66
CA VAL A 380 -18.02 -9.37 0.48
C VAL A 380 -17.79 -8.18 -0.43
N CYS A 381 -18.33 -7.01 -0.12
CA CYS A 381 -18.20 -5.82 -0.94
C CYS A 381 -17.04 -4.94 -0.46
N PRO A 382 -15.88 -4.97 -1.12
CA PRO A 382 -14.73 -4.15 -0.70
C PRO A 382 -14.95 -2.65 -0.90
N TYR A 383 -15.98 -2.26 -1.68
CA TYR A 383 -16.30 -0.87 -1.98
C TYR A 383 -17.32 -0.25 -1.00
N ASN A 384 -17.76 -0.97 0.02
CA ASN A 384 -18.83 -0.55 0.93
C ASN A 384 -20.10 -0.03 0.19
N ALA A 385 -20.33 -0.57 -1.01
CA ALA A 385 -21.45 -0.16 -1.87
C ALA A 385 -22.80 -0.75 -1.43
N ILE A 386 -22.82 -1.65 -0.46
CA ILE A 386 -24.04 -2.34 -0.02
C ILE A 386 -24.26 -2.09 1.46
N THR A 387 -25.44 -1.59 1.80
CA THR A 387 -25.89 -1.42 3.18
C THR A 387 -27.00 -2.40 3.49
N VAL A 388 -27.00 -2.95 4.70
CA VAL A 388 -28.04 -3.84 5.21
C VAL A 388 -28.15 -3.67 6.72
N ASP A 389 -29.37 -3.57 7.25
CA ASP A 389 -29.56 -3.58 8.70
C ASP A 389 -30.10 -4.95 9.14
N VAL A 390 -29.20 -5.81 9.54
CA VAL A 390 -29.49 -7.17 10.00
C VAL A 390 -30.37 -7.17 11.25
N LYS A 391 -30.16 -6.21 12.16
CA LYS A 391 -30.91 -6.12 13.44
C LYS A 391 -32.36 -5.68 13.21
N ARG A 392 -32.58 -4.68 12.37
CA ARG A 392 -33.90 -4.15 12.05
C ARG A 392 -34.59 -4.91 10.90
N LYS A 393 -33.90 -5.92 10.32
CA LYS A 393 -34.38 -6.69 9.15
C LYS A 393 -34.70 -5.79 7.96
N ILE A 394 -33.91 -4.75 7.72
CA ILE A 394 -34.04 -3.91 6.53
C ILE A 394 -33.25 -4.59 5.39
N PRO A 395 -33.89 -4.85 4.24
CA PRO A 395 -33.22 -5.46 3.08
C PRO A 395 -31.97 -4.73 2.65
N ALA A 396 -31.07 -5.44 1.98
CA ALA A 396 -29.87 -4.85 1.41
C ALA A 396 -30.24 -3.78 0.36
N SER A 397 -29.48 -2.72 0.32
CA SER A 397 -29.57 -1.67 -0.69
C SER A 397 -28.21 -1.41 -1.32
N VAL A 398 -28.16 -1.24 -2.64
CA VAL A 398 -26.92 -0.99 -3.39
C VAL A 398 -26.83 0.47 -3.77
N ASN A 399 -25.73 1.11 -3.37
CA ASN A 399 -25.37 2.43 -3.89
C ASN A 399 -24.66 2.26 -5.24
N THR A 400 -25.32 2.63 -6.33
CA THR A 400 -24.81 2.48 -7.69
C THR A 400 -23.58 3.35 -7.98
N ALA A 401 -23.42 4.49 -7.27
CA ALA A 401 -22.25 5.35 -7.41
C ALA A 401 -20.98 4.73 -6.82
N ALA A 402 -21.13 3.91 -5.75
CA ALA A 402 -20.05 3.16 -5.13
C ALA A 402 -19.83 1.79 -5.78
N CYS A 403 -20.85 1.21 -6.41
CA CYS A 403 -20.76 -0.13 -6.99
C CYS A 403 -19.82 -0.17 -8.19
N ALA A 404 -18.74 -0.95 -8.09
CA ALA A 404 -17.79 -1.13 -9.18
C ALA A 404 -18.19 -2.21 -10.21
N GLY A 405 -19.23 -2.99 -9.95
CA GLY A 405 -19.75 -3.97 -10.91
C GLY A 405 -19.01 -5.32 -10.96
N CYS A 406 -18.35 -5.74 -9.90
CA CYS A 406 -17.64 -7.02 -9.86
C CYS A 406 -18.54 -8.25 -9.86
N GLY A 407 -19.75 -8.15 -9.27
CA GLY A 407 -20.74 -9.23 -9.19
C GLY A 407 -20.48 -10.28 -8.11
N THR A 408 -19.47 -10.14 -7.25
CA THR A 408 -19.17 -11.07 -6.16
C THR A 408 -20.36 -11.23 -5.20
N CYS A 409 -21.07 -10.14 -4.89
CA CYS A 409 -22.25 -10.16 -4.03
C CYS A 409 -23.41 -11.00 -4.59
N ALA A 410 -23.57 -11.03 -5.93
CA ALA A 410 -24.56 -11.87 -6.58
C ALA A 410 -24.19 -13.35 -6.44
N ALA A 411 -22.94 -13.70 -6.71
CA ALA A 411 -22.44 -15.07 -6.62
C ALA A 411 -22.37 -15.62 -5.17
N GLU A 412 -22.31 -14.74 -4.17
CA GLU A 412 -22.32 -15.14 -2.74
C GLU A 412 -23.72 -15.09 -2.12
N CYS A 413 -24.74 -14.66 -2.87
CA CYS A 413 -26.10 -14.59 -2.38
C CYS A 413 -26.82 -15.94 -2.48
N LYS A 414 -26.91 -16.67 -1.39
CA LYS A 414 -27.60 -17.98 -1.31
C LYS A 414 -29.10 -17.94 -1.60
N PHE A 415 -29.69 -16.77 -1.72
CA PHE A 415 -31.14 -16.57 -1.88
C PHE A 415 -31.50 -16.01 -3.25
N ASP A 416 -30.54 -15.91 -4.16
CA ASP A 416 -30.71 -15.29 -5.49
C ASP A 416 -31.40 -13.92 -5.42
N ALA A 417 -31.09 -13.17 -4.35
CA ALA A 417 -31.70 -11.87 -4.08
C ALA A 417 -30.89 -10.70 -4.71
N ILE A 418 -29.79 -10.97 -5.39
CA ILE A 418 -28.96 -9.95 -6.03
C ILE A 418 -28.77 -10.27 -7.51
N ILE A 419 -29.13 -9.33 -8.35
CA ILE A 419 -28.97 -9.38 -9.78
C ILE A 419 -27.78 -8.48 -10.16
N MET A 420 -26.98 -8.94 -11.11
CA MET A 420 -25.96 -8.14 -11.76
C MET A 420 -26.49 -7.64 -13.11
N ASN A 421 -26.73 -6.35 -13.24
CA ASN A 421 -27.20 -5.75 -14.50
C ASN A 421 -26.23 -6.07 -15.64
N HIS A 422 -26.75 -6.43 -16.80
CA HIS A 422 -26.02 -6.85 -18.01
C HIS A 422 -25.21 -8.16 -17.88
N PHE A 423 -25.18 -8.76 -16.70
CA PHE A 423 -24.55 -10.07 -16.43
C PHE A 423 -25.45 -10.86 -15.47
N THR A 424 -26.76 -10.94 -15.79
CA THR A 424 -27.72 -11.69 -14.98
C THR A 424 -27.43 -13.20 -15.05
N ASP A 425 -27.95 -13.95 -14.12
CA ASP A 425 -27.82 -15.41 -14.13
C ASP A 425 -28.40 -15.99 -15.42
N GLU A 426 -29.59 -15.53 -15.82
CA GLU A 426 -30.25 -15.96 -17.05
C GLU A 426 -29.40 -15.69 -18.30
N GLN A 427 -28.76 -14.51 -18.38
CA GLN A 427 -27.88 -14.18 -19.51
C GLN A 427 -26.65 -15.09 -19.59
N ILE A 428 -26.06 -15.44 -18.45
CA ILE A 428 -24.88 -16.30 -18.39
C ILE A 428 -25.28 -17.77 -18.69
N LEU A 429 -26.35 -18.26 -18.06
CA LEU A 429 -26.87 -19.61 -18.29
C LEU A 429 -27.31 -19.81 -19.73
N SER A 430 -28.04 -18.84 -20.34
CA SER A 430 -28.44 -18.92 -21.75
C SER A 430 -27.23 -19.00 -22.69
N GLN A 431 -26.14 -18.30 -22.41
CA GLN A 431 -24.89 -18.45 -23.17
C GLN A 431 -24.30 -19.84 -23.00
N SER A 432 -24.24 -20.39 -21.75
CA SER A 432 -23.76 -21.76 -21.49
C SER A 432 -24.61 -22.79 -22.25
N HIS A 433 -25.93 -22.65 -22.23
CA HIS A 433 -26.84 -23.55 -22.93
C HIS A 433 -26.64 -23.51 -24.44
N ALA A 434 -26.61 -22.31 -25.03
CA ALA A 434 -26.38 -22.17 -26.48
C ALA A 434 -24.99 -22.71 -26.91
N LEU A 435 -23.98 -22.54 -26.09
CA LEU A 435 -22.65 -23.07 -26.37
C LEU A 435 -22.57 -24.60 -26.27
N LEU A 436 -23.37 -25.21 -25.39
CA LEU A 436 -23.34 -26.65 -25.12
C LEU A 436 -24.50 -27.43 -25.78
N GLU A 437 -25.37 -26.76 -26.55
CA GLU A 437 -26.54 -27.35 -27.19
C GLU A 437 -26.15 -28.49 -28.17
N THR A 438 -25.04 -28.33 -28.89
CA THR A 438 -24.55 -29.33 -29.83
C THR A 438 -23.19 -29.85 -29.39
N GLU A 439 -22.97 -31.15 -29.42
CA GLU A 439 -21.67 -31.80 -29.13
C GLU A 439 -20.98 -31.24 -27.87
N PRO A 440 -21.65 -31.21 -26.71
CA PRO A 440 -21.07 -30.62 -25.49
C PRO A 440 -19.74 -31.28 -25.09
N HIS A 441 -19.60 -32.59 -25.33
CA HIS A 441 -18.42 -33.39 -25.03
C HIS A 441 -17.16 -32.96 -25.78
N GLU A 442 -17.32 -32.25 -26.91
CA GLU A 442 -16.20 -31.72 -27.70
C GLU A 442 -15.74 -30.33 -27.25
N LYS A 443 -16.39 -29.71 -26.29
CA LYS A 443 -16.18 -28.31 -25.94
C LYS A 443 -15.56 -28.13 -24.56
N ILE A 444 -14.74 -27.11 -24.42
CA ILE A 444 -14.20 -26.62 -23.15
C ILE A 444 -14.97 -25.38 -22.78
N LEU A 445 -15.76 -25.41 -21.71
CA LEU A 445 -16.48 -24.25 -21.22
C LEU A 445 -15.55 -23.37 -20.35
N VAL A 446 -15.41 -22.10 -20.71
CA VAL A 446 -14.50 -21.18 -20.05
C VAL A 446 -15.25 -19.94 -19.56
N PHE A 447 -15.24 -19.69 -18.24
CA PHE A 447 -15.66 -18.41 -17.68
C PHE A 447 -14.44 -17.51 -17.51
N ALA A 448 -14.37 -16.44 -18.32
CA ALA A 448 -13.20 -15.58 -18.41
C ALA A 448 -13.47 -14.17 -17.86
N CYS A 449 -12.63 -13.70 -16.95
CA CYS A 449 -12.67 -12.33 -16.42
C CYS A 449 -12.37 -11.31 -17.54
N ASN A 450 -13.23 -10.31 -17.71
CA ASN A 450 -13.13 -9.27 -18.75
C ASN A 450 -11.75 -8.57 -18.76
N TRP A 451 -11.23 -8.24 -17.60
CA TRP A 451 -10.05 -7.37 -17.47
C TRP A 451 -8.73 -8.11 -17.68
N CYS A 452 -8.70 -9.40 -17.37
CA CYS A 452 -7.47 -10.18 -17.40
C CYS A 452 -7.56 -11.33 -18.40
N SER A 453 -8.17 -12.46 -18.06
CA SER A 453 -8.11 -13.68 -18.87
C SER A 453 -8.83 -13.59 -20.22
N TYR A 454 -9.92 -12.80 -20.33
CA TYR A 454 -10.56 -12.55 -21.62
C TYR A 454 -9.65 -11.67 -22.51
N ALA A 455 -9.04 -10.64 -21.93
CA ALA A 455 -8.06 -9.82 -22.66
C ALA A 455 -6.78 -10.62 -23.01
N GLY A 456 -6.36 -11.55 -22.16
CA GLY A 456 -5.26 -12.49 -22.44
C GLY A 456 -5.59 -13.44 -23.60
N ALA A 457 -6.85 -13.90 -23.69
CA ALA A 457 -7.34 -14.69 -24.82
C ALA A 457 -7.34 -13.87 -26.13
N ASP A 458 -7.81 -12.61 -26.08
CA ASP A 458 -7.76 -11.68 -27.20
C ASP A 458 -6.32 -11.43 -27.66
N TYR A 459 -5.41 -11.20 -26.72
CA TYR A 459 -3.98 -11.03 -27.00
C TYR A 459 -3.36 -12.29 -27.63
N ALA A 460 -3.75 -13.49 -27.19
CA ALA A 460 -3.32 -14.74 -27.82
C ALA A 460 -3.74 -14.80 -29.32
N GLY A 461 -4.99 -14.39 -29.61
CA GLY A 461 -5.51 -14.31 -30.97
C GLY A 461 -4.78 -13.27 -31.82
N VAL A 462 -4.61 -12.05 -31.33
CA VAL A 462 -3.86 -10.96 -31.99
C VAL A 462 -2.41 -11.38 -32.27
N SER A 463 -1.79 -12.10 -31.34
CA SER A 463 -0.42 -12.63 -31.46
C SER A 463 -0.35 -13.90 -32.32
N ARG A 464 -1.48 -14.39 -32.87
CA ARG A 464 -1.57 -15.59 -33.71
C ARG A 464 -1.02 -16.86 -33.05
N LEU A 465 -1.15 -16.93 -31.71
CA LEU A 465 -0.77 -18.14 -30.97
C LEU A 465 -1.77 -19.26 -31.29
N GLN A 466 -1.22 -20.45 -31.53
CA GLN A 466 -2.06 -21.62 -31.85
C GLN A 466 -2.44 -22.35 -30.56
N TYR A 467 -3.73 -22.64 -30.41
CA TYR A 467 -4.28 -23.48 -29.35
C TYR A 467 -5.56 -24.18 -29.84
N PRO A 468 -6.06 -25.22 -29.16
CA PRO A 468 -7.24 -25.96 -29.58
C PRO A 468 -8.46 -25.07 -29.81
N PRO A 469 -9.23 -25.26 -30.92
CA PRO A 469 -10.31 -24.34 -31.32
C PRO A 469 -11.63 -24.55 -30.58
N ASN A 470 -11.73 -25.54 -29.70
CA ASN A 470 -12.96 -25.96 -29.02
C ASN A 470 -13.20 -25.25 -27.68
N ALA A 471 -12.35 -24.32 -27.27
CA ALA A 471 -12.63 -23.43 -26.15
C ALA A 471 -13.83 -22.51 -26.45
N ARG A 472 -14.78 -22.44 -25.54
CA ARG A 472 -15.97 -21.59 -25.60
C ARG A 472 -15.99 -20.65 -24.41
N LEU A 473 -15.72 -19.37 -24.68
CA LEU A 473 -15.53 -18.35 -23.65
C LEU A 473 -16.81 -17.60 -23.35
N ILE A 474 -17.21 -17.60 -22.11
CA ILE A 474 -18.23 -16.70 -21.57
C ILE A 474 -17.51 -15.60 -20.78
N ARG A 475 -17.68 -14.37 -21.26
CA ARG A 475 -17.12 -13.20 -20.59
C ARG A 475 -17.92 -12.85 -19.35
N THR A 476 -17.26 -12.73 -18.22
CA THR A 476 -17.82 -12.14 -16.98
C THR A 476 -17.02 -10.90 -16.60
N MET A 477 -17.64 -9.92 -15.93
CA MET A 477 -16.89 -8.71 -15.55
C MET A 477 -15.72 -9.03 -14.61
N CYS A 478 -15.93 -9.99 -13.70
CA CYS A 478 -14.89 -10.52 -12.82
C CYS A 478 -15.08 -12.02 -12.63
N SER A 479 -14.02 -12.76 -12.34
CA SER A 479 -14.14 -14.15 -11.89
C SER A 479 -15.00 -14.27 -10.63
N GLY A 480 -15.04 -13.21 -9.79
CA GLY A 480 -15.94 -13.12 -8.63
C GLY A 480 -17.43 -13.29 -8.94
N ARG A 481 -17.84 -13.01 -10.21
CA ARG A 481 -19.22 -13.20 -10.68
C ARG A 481 -19.56 -14.66 -10.99
N VAL A 482 -18.56 -15.51 -11.19
CA VAL A 482 -18.79 -16.92 -11.55
C VAL A 482 -19.38 -17.65 -10.34
N ASP A 483 -20.68 -17.83 -10.37
CA ASP A 483 -21.44 -18.55 -9.35
C ASP A 483 -21.23 -20.07 -9.47
N GLU A 484 -21.32 -20.80 -8.36
CA GLU A 484 -21.27 -22.28 -8.37
C GLU A 484 -22.37 -22.90 -9.23
N LYS A 485 -23.54 -22.25 -9.33
CA LYS A 485 -24.64 -22.74 -10.17
C LYS A 485 -24.30 -22.78 -11.66
N PHE A 486 -23.46 -21.86 -12.16
CA PHE A 486 -23.03 -21.89 -13.57
C PHE A 486 -22.11 -23.07 -13.84
N ILE A 487 -21.29 -23.46 -12.87
CA ILE A 487 -20.39 -24.60 -12.96
C ILE A 487 -21.21 -25.90 -12.96
N TRP A 488 -22.15 -26.02 -12.03
CA TRP A 488 -23.02 -27.19 -11.95
C TRP A 488 -23.91 -27.33 -13.18
N ASP A 489 -24.43 -26.23 -13.68
CA ASP A 489 -25.25 -26.21 -14.89
C ASP A 489 -24.44 -26.64 -16.13
N GLY A 490 -23.22 -26.12 -16.30
CA GLY A 490 -22.32 -26.57 -17.38
C GLY A 490 -22.06 -28.07 -17.36
N PHE A 491 -21.85 -28.67 -16.18
CA PHE A 491 -21.70 -30.12 -16.05
C PHE A 491 -23.02 -30.87 -16.33
N ARG A 492 -24.20 -30.34 -15.93
CA ARG A 492 -25.50 -30.90 -16.30
C ARG A 492 -25.76 -30.89 -17.79
N MET A 493 -25.24 -29.90 -18.50
CA MET A 493 -25.31 -29.80 -19.95
C MET A 493 -24.29 -30.70 -20.68
N GLY A 494 -23.50 -31.50 -19.96
CA GLY A 494 -22.57 -32.46 -20.52
C GLY A 494 -21.19 -31.88 -20.85
N ALA A 495 -20.80 -30.73 -20.31
CA ALA A 495 -19.43 -30.24 -20.46
C ALA A 495 -18.43 -31.23 -19.83
N PRO A 496 -17.41 -31.72 -20.58
CA PRO A 496 -16.40 -32.61 -20.03
C PRO A 496 -15.51 -31.92 -19.00
N VAL A 497 -15.12 -30.67 -19.28
CA VAL A 497 -14.25 -29.85 -18.43
C VAL A 497 -14.71 -28.40 -18.43
N ILE A 498 -14.49 -27.72 -17.30
CA ILE A 498 -14.81 -26.30 -17.10
C ILE A 498 -13.58 -25.56 -16.58
N LEU A 499 -13.31 -24.39 -17.14
CA LEU A 499 -12.27 -23.48 -16.66
C LEU A 499 -12.92 -22.22 -16.10
N VAL A 500 -12.54 -21.84 -14.89
CA VAL A 500 -12.76 -20.50 -14.34
C VAL A 500 -11.43 -19.76 -14.37
N SER A 501 -11.40 -18.57 -14.98
CA SER A 501 -10.15 -17.84 -15.11
C SER A 501 -10.30 -16.36 -14.78
N GLY A 502 -9.28 -15.81 -14.10
CA GLY A 502 -9.28 -14.43 -13.62
C GLY A 502 -7.88 -13.83 -13.44
N CYS A 503 -7.83 -12.69 -12.79
CA CYS A 503 -6.59 -11.97 -12.47
C CYS A 503 -5.78 -12.75 -11.43
N HIS A 504 -4.45 -12.62 -11.46
CA HIS A 504 -3.58 -13.13 -10.40
C HIS A 504 -4.00 -12.61 -9.01
N ILE A 505 -3.72 -13.39 -8.00
CA ILE A 505 -3.97 -12.99 -6.61
C ILE A 505 -3.08 -11.76 -6.31
N GLY A 506 -3.68 -10.71 -5.75
CA GLY A 506 -3.05 -9.41 -5.54
C GLY A 506 -3.27 -8.40 -6.67
N ASP A 507 -3.56 -8.85 -7.90
CA ASP A 507 -3.74 -7.97 -9.08
C ASP A 507 -5.21 -7.85 -9.54
N CYS A 508 -6.16 -8.20 -8.68
CA CYS A 508 -7.58 -8.18 -9.06
C CYS A 508 -8.04 -6.74 -9.34
N HIS A 509 -8.58 -6.49 -10.54
CA HIS A 509 -9.16 -5.20 -10.90
C HIS A 509 -10.25 -4.73 -9.90
N TYR A 510 -10.90 -5.66 -9.23
CA TYR A 510 -11.94 -5.44 -8.22
C TYR A 510 -11.48 -5.78 -6.80
N ILE A 511 -10.25 -5.44 -6.48
CA ILE A 511 -9.61 -5.54 -5.16
C ILE A 511 -9.38 -7.00 -4.75
N ASP A 512 -10.40 -7.73 -4.27
CA ASP A 512 -10.28 -9.06 -3.67
C ASP A 512 -11.24 -10.11 -4.25
N ALA A 513 -11.97 -9.78 -5.30
CA ALA A 513 -13.01 -10.65 -5.87
C ALA A 513 -12.50 -12.04 -6.30
N ASN A 514 -11.24 -12.14 -6.73
CA ASN A 514 -10.59 -13.41 -7.09
C ASN A 514 -10.34 -14.32 -5.86
N HIS A 515 -10.14 -13.79 -4.67
CA HIS A 515 -10.08 -14.58 -3.43
C HIS A 515 -11.41 -15.28 -3.13
N TRP A 516 -12.54 -14.61 -3.40
CA TRP A 516 -13.86 -15.23 -3.27
C TRP A 516 -14.08 -16.32 -4.31
N THR A 517 -13.59 -16.13 -5.53
CA THR A 517 -13.58 -17.15 -6.59
C THR A 517 -12.82 -18.39 -6.14
N GLU A 518 -11.61 -18.20 -5.63
CA GLU A 518 -10.76 -19.30 -5.14
C GLU A 518 -11.45 -20.11 -4.04
N LYS A 519 -12.04 -19.43 -3.04
CA LYS A 519 -12.79 -20.08 -1.97
C LYS A 519 -13.98 -20.90 -2.51
N ARG A 520 -14.69 -20.33 -3.50
CA ARG A 520 -15.87 -20.97 -4.11
C ARG A 520 -15.47 -22.20 -4.91
N VAL A 521 -14.46 -22.12 -5.76
CA VAL A 521 -13.96 -23.26 -6.54
C VAL A 521 -13.46 -24.38 -5.61
N LYS A 522 -12.69 -24.05 -4.56
CA LYS A 522 -12.29 -25.04 -3.54
C LYS A 522 -13.49 -25.75 -2.87
N LYS A 523 -14.59 -25.02 -2.63
CA LYS A 523 -15.83 -25.59 -2.11
C LYS A 523 -16.49 -26.54 -3.13
N VAL A 524 -16.54 -26.13 -4.40
CA VAL A 524 -17.09 -26.96 -5.48
C VAL A 524 -16.26 -28.23 -5.66
N HIS A 525 -14.93 -28.17 -5.65
CA HIS A 525 -14.07 -29.36 -5.69
C HIS A 525 -14.38 -30.37 -4.60
N LYS A 526 -14.61 -29.89 -3.36
CA LYS A 526 -15.00 -30.78 -2.26
C LYS A 526 -16.34 -31.47 -2.52
N LYS A 527 -17.31 -30.72 -3.05
CA LYS A 527 -18.63 -31.28 -3.39
C LYS A 527 -18.53 -32.25 -4.56
N MET A 528 -17.73 -31.95 -5.61
CA MET A 528 -17.47 -32.88 -6.71
C MET A 528 -16.93 -34.21 -6.21
N ALA A 529 -15.91 -34.20 -5.35
CA ALA A 529 -15.35 -35.42 -4.77
C ALA A 529 -16.40 -36.24 -3.96
N GLN A 530 -17.28 -35.57 -3.21
CA GLN A 530 -18.35 -36.22 -2.46
C GLN A 530 -19.41 -36.90 -3.37
N LEU A 531 -19.63 -36.31 -4.56
CA LEU A 531 -20.56 -36.83 -5.56
C LEU A 531 -19.93 -37.87 -6.49
N GLY A 532 -18.64 -38.20 -6.31
CA GLY A 532 -17.90 -39.10 -7.20
C GLY A 532 -17.51 -38.48 -8.54
N ILE A 533 -17.64 -37.16 -8.67
CA ILE A 533 -17.23 -36.41 -9.86
C ILE A 533 -15.76 -36.02 -9.70
N ARG A 534 -14.93 -36.28 -10.69
CA ARG A 534 -13.49 -35.99 -10.69
C ARG A 534 -13.24 -34.48 -10.59
N PRO A 535 -12.65 -33.97 -9.48
CA PRO A 535 -12.46 -32.53 -9.26
C PRO A 535 -11.59 -31.84 -10.32
N GLU A 536 -10.64 -32.56 -10.93
CA GLU A 536 -9.74 -32.08 -11.95
C GLU A 536 -10.47 -31.58 -13.21
N ARG A 537 -11.71 -31.99 -13.45
CA ARG A 537 -12.56 -31.50 -14.53
C ARG A 537 -12.98 -30.05 -14.38
N LEU A 538 -12.87 -29.47 -13.18
CA LEU A 538 -12.99 -28.04 -12.92
C LEU A 538 -11.60 -27.46 -12.65
N GLN A 539 -11.15 -26.54 -13.49
CA GLN A 539 -9.87 -25.86 -13.32
C GLN A 539 -10.05 -24.40 -12.95
N LEU A 540 -9.14 -23.88 -12.13
CA LEU A 540 -9.05 -22.47 -11.78
C LEU A 540 -7.66 -21.96 -12.18
N GLU A 541 -7.60 -20.97 -13.07
CA GLU A 541 -6.34 -20.43 -13.58
C GLU A 541 -6.31 -18.91 -13.51
N TRP A 542 -5.16 -18.40 -13.10
CA TRP A 542 -4.90 -16.98 -13.08
C TRP A 542 -4.08 -16.58 -14.30
N ILE A 543 -4.66 -15.68 -15.13
CA ILE A 543 -4.06 -15.25 -16.40
C ILE A 543 -4.25 -13.75 -16.52
N SER A 544 -3.16 -12.99 -16.66
CA SER A 544 -3.21 -11.55 -16.88
C SER A 544 -3.49 -11.20 -18.35
N ALA A 545 -3.85 -9.95 -18.61
CA ALA A 545 -4.10 -9.44 -19.97
C ALA A 545 -2.88 -9.57 -20.92
N ALA A 546 -1.67 -9.57 -20.38
CA ALA A 546 -0.44 -9.70 -21.16
C ALA A 546 0.03 -11.16 -21.36
N GLU A 547 -0.65 -12.13 -20.74
CA GLU A 547 -0.21 -13.54 -20.74
C GLU A 547 -0.93 -14.39 -21.79
N GLY A 548 -0.97 -13.94 -23.06
CA GLY A 548 -1.54 -14.71 -24.17
C GLY A 548 -0.88 -16.06 -24.36
N VAL A 549 0.44 -16.18 -24.15
CA VAL A 549 1.17 -17.46 -24.20
C VAL A 549 0.64 -18.41 -23.14
N ARG A 550 0.50 -17.96 -21.89
CA ARG A 550 -0.08 -18.76 -20.78
C ARG A 550 -1.50 -19.20 -21.11
N PHE A 551 -2.31 -18.30 -21.70
CA PHE A 551 -3.67 -18.67 -22.12
C PHE A 551 -3.64 -19.85 -23.11
N ALA A 552 -2.79 -19.82 -24.13
CA ALA A 552 -2.65 -20.89 -25.10
C ALA A 552 -2.17 -22.22 -24.45
N GLU A 553 -1.21 -22.15 -23.53
CA GLU A 553 -0.73 -23.30 -22.77
C GLU A 553 -1.83 -23.91 -21.90
N VAL A 554 -2.62 -23.08 -21.21
CA VAL A 554 -3.76 -23.52 -20.41
C VAL A 554 -4.80 -24.20 -21.28
N MET A 555 -5.15 -23.65 -22.44
CA MET A 555 -6.10 -24.26 -23.37
C MET A 555 -5.60 -25.62 -23.89
N THR A 556 -4.32 -25.75 -24.17
CA THR A 556 -3.71 -27.02 -24.60
C THR A 556 -3.80 -28.08 -23.48
N ARG A 557 -3.56 -27.68 -22.22
CA ARG A 557 -3.72 -28.57 -21.07
C ARG A 557 -5.20 -28.95 -20.83
N MET A 558 -6.13 -28.01 -20.97
CA MET A 558 -7.56 -28.27 -20.88
C MET A 558 -8.04 -29.25 -21.97
N GLU A 559 -7.48 -29.17 -23.19
CA GLU A 559 -7.78 -30.12 -24.24
C GLU A 559 -7.30 -31.54 -23.91
N SER A 560 -6.10 -31.67 -23.38
CA SER A 560 -5.59 -32.97 -22.92
C SER A 560 -6.51 -33.55 -21.84
N LEU A 561 -6.92 -32.70 -20.86
CA LEU A 561 -7.84 -33.12 -19.79
C LEU A 561 -9.23 -33.54 -20.35
N LYS A 562 -9.75 -32.77 -21.32
CA LYS A 562 -11.01 -33.10 -22.01
C LYS A 562 -10.94 -34.48 -22.66
N ASN A 563 -9.82 -34.77 -23.36
CA ASN A 563 -9.64 -36.04 -24.03
C ASN A 563 -9.48 -37.24 -23.08
N ASP A 564 -9.11 -37.00 -21.82
CA ASP A 564 -9.03 -38.01 -20.77
C ASP A 564 -10.40 -38.32 -20.12
N VAL A 565 -11.44 -37.50 -20.38
CA VAL A 565 -12.78 -37.71 -19.87
C VAL A 565 -13.57 -38.62 -20.82
N THR A 566 -14.07 -39.76 -20.30
CA THR A 566 -14.86 -40.70 -21.09
C THR A 566 -16.33 -40.27 -21.21
N PRO A 567 -17.02 -40.67 -22.29
CA PRO A 567 -18.47 -40.45 -22.42
C PRO A 567 -19.25 -40.98 -21.21
N ASP A 568 -18.91 -42.15 -20.73
CA ASP A 568 -19.56 -42.77 -19.55
C ASP A 568 -19.40 -41.90 -18.30
N GLU A 569 -18.25 -41.28 -18.10
CA GLU A 569 -17.99 -40.35 -17.00
C GLU A 569 -18.84 -39.08 -17.11
N ILE A 570 -19.07 -38.58 -18.35
CA ILE A 570 -19.94 -37.43 -18.59
C ILE A 570 -21.41 -37.80 -18.25
N ASP A 571 -21.89 -38.92 -18.79
CA ASP A 571 -23.28 -39.40 -18.58
C ASP A 571 -23.56 -39.65 -17.11
N GLU A 572 -22.60 -40.26 -16.39
CA GLU A 572 -22.73 -40.47 -14.93
C GLU A 572 -22.79 -39.13 -14.19
N THR A 573 -21.96 -38.13 -14.58
CA THR A 573 -22.00 -36.80 -14.01
C THR A 573 -23.37 -36.14 -14.20
N VAL A 574 -23.91 -36.18 -15.42
CA VAL A 574 -25.25 -35.66 -15.73
C VAL A 574 -26.32 -36.35 -14.89
N ARG A 575 -26.25 -37.67 -14.79
CA ARG A 575 -27.18 -38.46 -14.00
C ARG A 575 -27.18 -38.05 -12.53
N VAL A 576 -26.00 -38.00 -11.91
CA VAL A 576 -25.84 -37.62 -10.50
C VAL A 576 -26.40 -36.22 -10.23
N LEU A 577 -26.06 -35.25 -11.09
CA LEU A 577 -26.49 -33.87 -10.91
C LEU A 577 -27.97 -33.61 -11.27
N THR A 578 -28.64 -34.52 -11.96
CA THR A 578 -30.09 -34.41 -12.29
C THR A 578 -30.94 -35.01 -11.17
N THR A 579 -30.39 -35.93 -10.39
CA THR A 579 -31.11 -36.60 -9.28
C THR A 579 -30.96 -35.86 -7.94
N GLU A 580 -30.04 -34.91 -7.80
CA GLU A 580 -29.94 -33.96 -6.67
C GLU A 580 -30.85 -32.72 -6.86
#